data_53215efeaac257fd745c6dc04daa8496
#
_entry.id   53215efeaac257fd745c6dc04daa8496
#
_cell.length_a   1.000
_cell.length_b   1.000
_cell.length_c   1.000
_cell.angle_alpha   90.00
_cell.angle_beta   90.00
_cell.angle_gamma   90.00
#
_symmetry.space_group_name_H-M   'P 1'
#
loop_
_entity.id
_entity.type
_entity.pdbx_description
1 polymer ?
#
loop_
_entity_poly.entity_id
_entity_poly.type
_entity_poly.pdbx_seq_one_letter_code
_entity_poly.pdbx_strand_id
1 'polypeptide(L)'
;MSTKEPIPSTPISDPPDSTDAAGSNGSGPAPSAEERLVELESRHAEVADAYLRAKADAENTRRRAEEEISKARKFAVEAFAESLLPVKDSMEAAIALPNATPEQTLEGVHATLRQLNAALERNKVLPIDPPVGTRFDPHQHQAISVVPAVQDANTVVMVLQKGYLIADRVLRPALVTVAAPK
;
A
#
# COMPACT_ATOMS: atom_id res chain seq x y z
N MET A 1 -14.11 -18.27 15.44
CA MET A 1 -14.94 -17.93 16.62
C MET A 1 -15.18 -16.43 16.57
N SER A 2 -16.36 -16.07 16.11
CA SER A 2 -16.75 -14.67 15.84
C SER A 2 -17.47 -14.16 17.08
N THR A 3 -16.87 -13.25 17.81
CA THR A 3 -17.47 -12.60 18.97
C THR A 3 -18.25 -11.38 18.51
N LYS A 4 -19.58 -11.56 18.55
CA LYS A 4 -20.58 -10.53 18.27
C LYS A 4 -20.79 -9.70 19.55
N GLU A 5 -20.41 -8.43 19.52
CA GLU A 5 -20.70 -7.48 20.60
C GLU A 5 -22.20 -7.13 20.64
N PRO A 6 -22.81 -7.03 21.85
CA PRO A 6 -24.23 -6.68 21.98
C PRO A 6 -24.41 -5.17 21.95
N ILE A 7 -25.44 -4.75 21.21
CA ILE A 7 -25.93 -3.35 21.12
C ILE A 7 -26.60 -2.98 22.46
N PRO A 8 -26.30 -1.83 23.07
CA PRO A 8 -26.98 -1.40 24.30
C PRO A 8 -28.43 -0.95 24.01
N SER A 9 -29.35 -1.60 24.71
CA SER A 9 -30.78 -1.26 24.73
C SER A 9 -31.00 -0.01 25.55
N THR A 10 -31.50 1.07 24.96
CA THR A 10 -32.02 2.25 25.66
C THR A 10 -33.40 1.94 26.26
N PRO A 11 -33.69 2.33 27.51
CA PRO A 11 -35.00 2.10 28.13
C PRO A 11 -36.02 3.09 27.56
N ILE A 12 -37.17 2.52 27.22
CA ILE A 12 -38.38 3.26 26.84
C ILE A 12 -38.92 3.93 28.11
N SER A 13 -38.92 5.26 28.14
CA SER A 13 -39.57 6.03 29.17
C SER A 13 -41.04 6.22 28.80
N ASP A 14 -41.93 5.90 29.76
CA ASP A 14 -43.37 6.10 29.69
C ASP A 14 -43.76 7.57 29.48
N PRO A 15 -44.88 7.87 28.79
CA PRO A 15 -45.35 9.24 28.59
C PRO A 15 -46.02 9.78 29.86
N PRO A 16 -45.79 11.03 30.22
CA PRO A 16 -46.56 11.67 31.30
C PRO A 16 -47.94 12.08 30.79
N ASP A 17 -48.86 11.87 31.69
CA ASP A 17 -50.29 12.14 31.65
C ASP A 17 -50.64 13.60 31.30
N SER A 18 -51.79 13.71 30.65
CA SER A 18 -52.46 14.89 30.13
C SER A 18 -52.80 15.94 31.19
N THR A 19 -52.45 17.20 30.91
CA THR A 19 -53.32 18.31 31.35
C THR A 19 -53.26 19.47 30.36
N ASP A 20 -54.45 19.90 29.97
CA ASP A 20 -54.87 21.10 29.27
C ASP A 20 -53.96 22.31 29.34
N ALA A 21 -53.61 22.85 28.16
CA ALA A 21 -53.44 24.29 27.98
C ALA A 21 -53.79 24.65 26.53
N ALA A 22 -54.92 25.29 26.35
CA ALA A 22 -55.33 25.93 25.12
C ALA A 22 -54.29 26.97 24.69
N GLY A 23 -53.51 26.67 23.64
CA GLY A 23 -52.58 27.57 22.98
C GLY A 23 -52.99 27.69 21.52
N SER A 24 -53.40 28.86 21.10
CA SER A 24 -53.88 29.27 19.79
C SER A 24 -53.04 28.74 18.64
N ASN A 25 -53.55 27.75 17.93
CA ASN A 25 -53.04 27.32 16.66
C ASN A 25 -53.33 28.36 15.58
N GLY A 26 -52.33 29.08 15.13
CA GLY A 26 -52.29 29.70 13.82
C GLY A 26 -52.22 28.63 12.71
N SER A 27 -53.27 27.84 12.59
CA SER A 27 -53.44 26.91 11.46
C SER A 27 -53.86 27.71 10.24
N GLY A 28 -52.87 28.12 9.42
CA GLY A 28 -53.12 28.38 8.02
C GLY A 28 -53.73 27.12 7.36
N PRO A 29 -54.59 27.26 6.35
CA PRO A 29 -55.18 26.09 5.67
C PRO A 29 -54.06 25.13 5.22
N ALA A 30 -54.21 23.86 5.56
CA ALA A 30 -53.24 22.86 5.10
C ALA A 30 -53.17 22.88 3.57
N PRO A 31 -51.98 22.82 2.98
CA PRO A 31 -51.83 22.91 1.50
C PRO A 31 -52.69 21.86 0.81
N SER A 32 -53.34 22.26 -0.27
CA SER A 32 -54.22 21.41 -1.03
C SER A 32 -53.42 20.21 -1.65
N ALA A 33 -54.13 19.16 -2.04
CA ALA A 33 -53.46 18.03 -2.68
C ALA A 33 -52.71 18.44 -3.98
N GLU A 34 -53.27 19.43 -4.69
CA GLU A 34 -52.64 19.98 -5.91
C GLU A 34 -51.36 20.75 -5.60
N GLU A 35 -51.34 21.57 -4.56
CA GLU A 35 -50.13 22.28 -4.13
C GLU A 35 -49.02 21.33 -3.67
N ARG A 36 -49.35 20.25 -2.97
CA ARG A 36 -48.40 19.20 -2.58
C ARG A 36 -47.86 18.45 -3.80
N LEU A 37 -48.69 18.22 -4.83
CA LEU A 37 -48.27 17.55 -6.07
C LEU A 37 -47.25 18.41 -6.81
N VAL A 38 -47.52 19.69 -6.99
CA VAL A 38 -46.58 20.66 -7.62
C VAL A 38 -45.28 20.75 -6.86
N GLU A 39 -45.33 20.81 -5.51
CA GLU A 39 -44.14 20.83 -4.69
C GLU A 39 -43.30 19.54 -4.81
N LEU A 40 -43.95 18.36 -4.84
CA LEU A 40 -43.27 17.07 -5.04
C LEU A 40 -42.67 16.95 -6.44
N GLU A 41 -43.36 17.41 -7.49
CA GLU A 41 -42.82 17.45 -8.83
C GLU A 41 -41.61 18.33 -8.95
N SER A 42 -41.65 19.53 -8.35
CA SER A 42 -40.51 20.43 -8.28
C SER A 42 -39.29 19.80 -7.57
N ARG A 43 -39.52 19.21 -6.40
CA ARG A 43 -38.46 18.51 -5.66
C ARG A 43 -37.92 17.32 -6.42
N HIS A 44 -38.79 16.58 -7.10
CA HIS A 44 -38.37 15.45 -7.94
C HIS A 44 -37.47 15.93 -9.09
N ALA A 45 -37.83 17.03 -9.76
CA ALA A 45 -37.03 17.62 -10.82
C ALA A 45 -35.65 18.07 -10.29
N GLU A 46 -35.62 18.76 -9.16
CA GLU A 46 -34.35 19.18 -8.52
C GLU A 46 -33.45 18.01 -8.16
N VAL A 47 -34.03 16.95 -7.56
CA VAL A 47 -33.28 15.74 -7.21
C VAL A 47 -32.80 14.98 -8.46
N ALA A 48 -33.63 14.92 -9.52
CA ALA A 48 -33.25 14.31 -10.78
C ALA A 48 -32.08 15.06 -11.44
N ASP A 49 -32.11 16.40 -11.46
CA ASP A 49 -31.01 17.23 -11.97
C ASP A 49 -29.74 17.07 -11.14
N ALA A 50 -29.85 17.08 -9.80
CA ALA A 50 -28.73 16.87 -8.91
C ALA A 50 -28.10 15.47 -9.10
N TYR A 51 -28.95 14.44 -9.28
CA TYR A 51 -28.49 13.07 -9.58
C TYR A 51 -27.74 12.99 -10.91
N LEU A 52 -28.28 13.62 -11.96
CA LEU A 52 -27.61 13.63 -13.27
C LEU A 52 -26.26 14.31 -13.22
N ARG A 53 -26.16 15.46 -12.52
CA ARG A 53 -24.87 16.16 -12.31
C ARG A 53 -23.90 15.29 -11.52
N ALA A 54 -24.32 14.73 -10.39
CA ALA A 54 -23.47 13.87 -9.57
C ALA A 54 -22.99 12.64 -10.35
N LYS A 55 -23.87 12.05 -11.19
CA LYS A 55 -23.50 10.94 -12.08
C LYS A 55 -22.46 11.34 -13.11
N ALA A 56 -22.62 12.51 -13.75
CA ALA A 56 -21.66 13.03 -14.71
C ALA A 56 -20.30 13.32 -14.05
N ASP A 57 -20.30 13.91 -12.86
CA ASP A 57 -19.07 14.20 -12.11
C ASP A 57 -18.36 12.90 -11.67
N ALA A 58 -19.12 11.90 -11.22
CA ALA A 58 -18.58 10.59 -10.88
C ALA A 58 -17.93 9.91 -12.09
N GLU A 59 -18.58 9.95 -13.26
CA GLU A 59 -18.05 9.38 -14.51
C GLU A 59 -16.79 10.12 -14.98
N ASN A 60 -16.77 11.46 -14.91
CA ASN A 60 -15.60 12.26 -15.23
C ASN A 60 -14.43 11.97 -14.29
N THR A 61 -14.71 11.82 -12.99
CA THR A 61 -13.71 11.48 -11.99
C THR A 61 -13.14 10.07 -12.24
N ARG A 62 -14.00 9.10 -12.53
CA ARG A 62 -13.61 7.73 -12.87
C ARG A 62 -12.68 7.72 -14.10
N ARG A 63 -13.10 8.39 -15.18
CA ARG A 63 -12.30 8.47 -16.41
C ARG A 63 -10.94 9.10 -16.16
N ARG A 64 -10.88 10.21 -15.40
CA ARG A 64 -9.62 10.87 -15.06
C ARG A 64 -8.71 9.96 -14.24
N ALA A 65 -9.27 9.25 -13.26
CA ALA A 65 -8.51 8.28 -12.46
C ALA A 65 -7.96 7.13 -13.31
N GLU A 66 -8.73 6.59 -14.25
CA GLU A 66 -8.28 5.55 -15.20
C GLU A 66 -7.12 6.04 -16.09
N GLU A 67 -7.20 7.27 -16.59
CA GLU A 67 -6.12 7.89 -17.37
C GLU A 67 -4.85 8.08 -16.53
N GLU A 68 -4.98 8.53 -15.27
CA GLU A 68 -3.85 8.70 -14.35
C GLU A 68 -3.20 7.34 -13.99
N ILE A 69 -4.01 6.32 -13.71
CA ILE A 69 -3.52 4.96 -13.47
C ILE A 69 -2.78 4.43 -14.70
N SER A 70 -3.32 4.64 -15.91
CA SER A 70 -2.68 4.23 -17.16
C SER A 70 -1.32 4.91 -17.34
N LYS A 71 -1.25 6.22 -17.12
CA LYS A 71 0.01 6.98 -17.15
C LYS A 71 0.99 6.49 -16.10
N ALA A 72 0.55 6.33 -14.85
CA ALA A 72 1.38 5.85 -13.76
C ALA A 72 1.96 4.46 -14.06
N ARG A 73 1.17 3.54 -14.63
CA ARG A 73 1.67 2.21 -15.06
C ARG A 73 2.69 2.29 -16.18
N LYS A 74 2.46 3.16 -17.17
CA LYS A 74 3.36 3.33 -18.32
C LYS A 74 4.72 3.85 -17.90
N PHE A 75 4.77 4.76 -16.93
CA PHE A 75 6.01 5.40 -16.47
C PHE A 75 6.51 4.87 -15.12
N ALA A 76 5.89 3.79 -14.59
CA ALA A 76 6.26 3.23 -13.28
C ALA A 76 7.72 2.81 -13.17
N VAL A 77 8.35 2.42 -14.28
CA VAL A 77 9.76 1.97 -14.31
C VAL A 77 10.74 3.05 -14.75
N GLU A 78 10.26 4.25 -15.12
CA GLU A 78 11.11 5.31 -15.69
C GLU A 78 12.19 5.76 -14.70
N ALA A 79 11.80 6.16 -13.50
CA ALA A 79 12.71 6.59 -12.45
C ALA A 79 13.71 5.50 -12.04
N PHE A 80 13.27 4.23 -12.04
CA PHE A 80 14.16 3.10 -11.79
C PHE A 80 15.17 2.91 -12.92
N ALA A 81 14.72 2.96 -14.18
CA ALA A 81 15.60 2.85 -15.34
C ALA A 81 16.64 3.98 -15.34
N GLU A 82 16.21 5.23 -15.12
CA GLU A 82 17.13 6.38 -15.03
C GLU A 82 18.18 6.19 -13.92
N SER A 83 17.79 5.65 -12.76
CA SER A 83 18.72 5.41 -11.66
C SER A 83 19.78 4.32 -11.95
N LEU A 84 19.54 3.45 -12.94
CA LEU A 84 20.46 2.41 -13.37
C LEU A 84 21.44 2.86 -14.47
N LEU A 85 21.12 3.93 -15.23
CA LEU A 85 21.99 4.40 -16.30
C LEU A 85 23.43 4.73 -15.83
N PRO A 86 23.64 5.45 -14.70
CA PRO A 86 24.99 5.70 -14.19
C PRO A 86 25.78 4.43 -13.85
N VAL A 87 25.08 3.38 -13.42
CA VAL A 87 25.71 2.07 -13.14
C VAL A 87 26.21 1.44 -14.44
N LYS A 88 25.36 1.48 -15.49
CA LYS A 88 25.75 0.99 -16.83
C LYS A 88 26.95 1.78 -17.37
N ASP A 89 26.90 3.12 -17.30
CA ASP A 89 27.97 3.98 -17.79
C ASP A 89 29.31 3.69 -17.08
N SER A 90 29.27 3.47 -15.76
CA SER A 90 30.45 3.10 -14.98
C SER A 90 31.03 1.74 -15.38
N MET A 91 30.18 0.76 -15.71
CA MET A 91 30.62 -0.53 -16.20
C MET A 91 31.24 -0.41 -17.60
N GLU A 92 30.64 0.36 -18.51
CA GLU A 92 31.18 0.60 -19.86
C GLU A 92 32.54 1.31 -19.80
N ALA A 93 32.66 2.33 -18.93
CA ALA A 93 33.91 3.02 -18.70
C ALA A 93 35.01 2.07 -18.17
N ALA A 94 34.68 1.16 -17.24
CA ALA A 94 35.62 0.18 -16.70
C ALA A 94 36.11 -0.80 -17.79
N ILE A 95 35.22 -1.23 -18.69
CA ILE A 95 35.57 -2.14 -19.82
C ILE A 95 36.44 -1.41 -20.85
N ALA A 96 36.23 -0.10 -21.04
CA ALA A 96 36.99 0.68 -22.03
C ALA A 96 38.43 1.01 -21.60
N LEU A 97 38.87 0.65 -20.38
CA LEU A 97 40.23 0.86 -19.89
C LEU A 97 41.15 -0.32 -20.26
N PRO A 98 41.99 -0.23 -21.31
CA PRO A 98 42.73 -1.36 -21.84
C PRO A 98 43.92 -1.81 -20.96
N ASN A 99 44.37 -1.00 -20.00
CA ASN A 99 45.57 -1.25 -19.20
C ASN A 99 45.31 -1.07 -17.68
N ALA A 100 44.07 -1.29 -17.19
CA ALA A 100 43.76 -1.22 -15.79
C ALA A 100 44.46 -2.34 -15.00
N THR A 101 45.06 -2.00 -13.87
CA THR A 101 45.58 -3.03 -12.97
C THR A 101 44.44 -3.80 -12.28
N PRO A 102 44.69 -5.04 -11.80
CA PRO A 102 43.66 -5.78 -11.05
C PRO A 102 43.09 -5.01 -9.88
N GLU A 103 43.92 -4.23 -9.18
CA GLU A 103 43.52 -3.40 -8.02
C GLU A 103 42.56 -2.27 -8.48
N GLN A 104 42.89 -1.58 -9.58
CA GLN A 104 42.03 -0.54 -10.16
C GLN A 104 40.71 -1.11 -10.65
N THR A 105 40.75 -2.29 -11.25
CA THR A 105 39.53 -3.00 -11.69
C THR A 105 38.64 -3.35 -10.50
N LEU A 106 39.22 -3.88 -9.42
CA LEU A 106 38.49 -4.23 -8.21
C LEU A 106 37.87 -2.99 -7.54
N GLU A 107 38.61 -1.89 -7.47
CA GLU A 107 38.08 -0.62 -6.93
C GLU A 107 36.92 -0.10 -7.79
N GLY A 108 37.01 -0.17 -9.12
CA GLY A 108 35.93 0.17 -10.04
C GLY A 108 34.69 -0.68 -9.82
N VAL A 109 34.84 -2.00 -9.64
CA VAL A 109 33.73 -2.92 -9.31
C VAL A 109 33.08 -2.54 -7.99
N HIS A 110 33.86 -2.24 -6.95
CA HIS A 110 33.31 -1.80 -5.66
C HIS A 110 32.58 -0.47 -5.78
N ALA A 111 33.08 0.49 -6.55
CA ALA A 111 32.41 1.76 -6.81
C ALA A 111 31.07 1.54 -7.53
N THR A 112 31.06 0.72 -8.57
CA THR A 112 29.85 0.36 -9.32
C THR A 112 28.81 -0.35 -8.44
N LEU A 113 29.27 -1.27 -7.56
CA LEU A 113 28.40 -1.95 -6.61
C LEU A 113 27.76 -0.95 -5.61
N ARG A 114 28.53 0.04 -5.13
CA ARG A 114 27.95 1.11 -4.27
C ARG A 114 26.91 1.93 -5.02
N GLN A 115 27.16 2.27 -6.30
CA GLN A 115 26.17 3.00 -7.12
C GLN A 115 24.90 2.16 -7.33
N LEU A 116 25.04 0.87 -7.62
CA LEU A 116 23.90 -0.04 -7.76
C LEU A 116 23.07 -0.12 -6.48
N ASN A 117 23.71 -0.30 -5.33
CA ASN A 117 23.02 -0.34 -4.05
C ASN A 117 22.26 0.98 -3.79
N ALA A 118 22.88 2.12 -4.04
CA ALA A 118 22.25 3.43 -3.89
C ALA A 118 21.07 3.62 -4.88
N ALA A 119 21.15 3.07 -6.08
CA ALA A 119 20.04 3.09 -7.04
C ALA A 119 18.86 2.23 -6.57
N LEU A 120 19.14 1.04 -6.03
CA LEU A 120 18.14 0.14 -5.45
C LEU A 120 17.45 0.79 -4.23
N GLU A 121 18.22 1.35 -3.29
CA GLU A 121 17.69 2.01 -2.09
C GLU A 121 16.79 3.21 -2.42
N ARG A 122 17.21 4.05 -3.38
CA ARG A 122 16.37 5.18 -3.85
C ARG A 122 15.01 4.73 -4.37
N ASN A 123 14.95 3.54 -4.96
CA ASN A 123 13.72 2.94 -5.46
C ASN A 123 13.04 2.03 -4.43
N LYS A 124 13.40 2.14 -3.14
CA LYS A 124 12.82 1.38 -2.02
C LYS A 124 13.02 -0.13 -2.17
N VAL A 125 14.05 -0.55 -2.88
CA VAL A 125 14.50 -1.94 -2.95
C VAL A 125 15.58 -2.14 -1.91
N LEU A 126 15.22 -2.80 -0.80
CA LEU A 126 16.10 -3.00 0.36
C LEU A 126 16.54 -4.46 0.45
N PRO A 127 17.80 -4.74 0.83
CA PRO A 127 18.28 -6.09 1.01
C PRO A 127 17.71 -6.74 2.28
N ILE A 128 17.40 -8.03 2.19
CA ILE A 128 17.13 -8.90 3.34
C ILE A 128 18.42 -9.69 3.59
N ASP A 129 19.18 -9.29 4.59
CA ASP A 129 20.47 -9.86 4.95
C ASP A 129 20.51 -10.06 6.48
N PRO A 130 19.79 -11.06 7.01
CA PRO A 130 19.70 -11.29 8.43
C PRO A 130 21.07 -11.65 9.01
N PRO A 131 21.54 -11.00 10.10
CA PRO A 131 22.75 -11.41 10.78
C PRO A 131 22.63 -12.82 11.36
N VAL A 132 23.76 -13.49 11.50
CA VAL A 132 23.87 -14.81 12.13
C VAL A 132 23.24 -14.79 13.52
N GLY A 133 22.44 -15.80 13.85
CA GLY A 133 21.68 -15.87 15.11
C GLY A 133 20.29 -15.23 15.06
N THR A 134 19.94 -14.53 14.00
CA THR A 134 18.58 -14.00 13.82
C THR A 134 17.57 -15.14 13.71
N ARG A 135 16.41 -15.02 14.34
CA ARG A 135 15.35 -15.99 14.25
C ARG A 135 14.84 -16.11 12.80
N PHE A 136 14.64 -17.33 12.35
CA PHE A 136 14.08 -17.60 11.02
C PHE A 136 12.67 -17.04 10.90
N ASP A 137 12.43 -16.26 9.84
CA ASP A 137 11.11 -15.71 9.49
C ASP A 137 10.68 -16.28 8.12
N PRO A 138 9.64 -17.10 8.05
CA PRO A 138 9.15 -17.66 6.78
C PRO A 138 8.66 -16.63 5.76
N HIS A 139 8.34 -15.42 6.18
CA HIS A 139 7.89 -14.35 5.28
C HIS A 139 9.05 -13.72 4.50
N GLN A 140 10.25 -13.70 5.09
CA GLN A 140 11.42 -13.04 4.51
C GLN A 140 12.55 -13.99 4.15
N HIS A 141 12.58 -15.19 4.74
CA HIS A 141 13.65 -16.17 4.59
C HIS A 141 13.13 -17.49 4.00
N GLN A 142 13.98 -18.13 3.21
CA GLN A 142 13.77 -19.48 2.72
C GLN A 142 14.91 -20.37 3.22
N ALA A 143 14.60 -21.30 4.11
CA ALA A 143 15.56 -22.27 4.59
C ALA A 143 15.85 -23.33 3.49
N ILE A 144 17.11 -23.46 3.10
CA ILE A 144 17.58 -24.44 2.10
C ILE A 144 18.09 -25.68 2.79
N SER A 145 18.74 -25.53 3.96
CA SER A 145 19.26 -26.64 4.74
C SER A 145 19.21 -26.37 6.23
N VAL A 146 19.19 -27.44 6.98
CA VAL A 146 19.27 -27.43 8.43
C VAL A 146 20.61 -28.06 8.82
N VAL A 147 21.41 -27.34 9.62
CA VAL A 147 22.76 -27.80 10.02
C VAL A 147 22.91 -27.80 11.53
N PRO A 148 23.68 -28.71 12.11
CA PRO A 148 24.07 -28.64 13.51
C PRO A 148 24.85 -27.34 13.78
N ALA A 149 24.41 -26.55 14.76
CA ALA A 149 25.09 -25.33 15.15
C ALA A 149 25.04 -25.13 16.67
N VAL A 150 25.95 -24.31 17.19
CA VAL A 150 26.03 -24.02 18.63
C VAL A 150 24.90 -23.07 19.07
N GLN A 151 24.36 -22.32 18.15
CA GLN A 151 23.29 -21.33 18.37
C GLN A 151 21.91 -21.96 18.59
N ASP A 152 20.92 -21.15 18.91
CA ASP A 152 19.55 -21.60 19.17
C ASP A 152 18.90 -22.21 17.93
N ALA A 153 18.03 -23.19 18.16
CA ALA A 153 17.26 -23.83 17.10
C ALA A 153 16.44 -22.80 16.29
N ASN A 154 16.26 -23.05 15.00
CA ASN A 154 15.53 -22.17 14.08
C ASN A 154 16.10 -20.73 14.00
N THR A 155 17.40 -20.57 14.18
CA THR A 155 18.11 -19.30 13.89
C THR A 155 18.93 -19.42 12.61
N VAL A 156 19.16 -18.29 11.95
CA VAL A 156 19.97 -18.22 10.73
C VAL A 156 21.44 -18.48 11.07
N VAL A 157 22.01 -19.48 10.46
CA VAL A 157 23.43 -19.82 10.59
C VAL A 157 24.25 -19.08 9.54
N MET A 158 23.76 -19.05 8.31
CA MET A 158 24.45 -18.41 7.18
C MET A 158 23.43 -17.95 6.14
N VAL A 159 23.68 -16.82 5.51
CA VAL A 159 22.97 -16.34 4.34
C VAL A 159 23.71 -16.79 3.09
N LEU A 160 23.10 -17.67 2.32
CA LEU A 160 23.65 -18.17 1.04
C LEU A 160 23.42 -17.16 -0.09
N GLN A 161 22.24 -16.50 -0.06
CA GLN A 161 21.88 -15.48 -1.03
C GLN A 161 20.99 -14.44 -0.34
N LYS A 162 21.36 -13.17 -0.48
CA LYS A 162 20.54 -12.06 0.04
C LYS A 162 19.19 -12.02 -0.63
N GLY A 163 18.15 -11.79 0.16
CA GLY A 163 16.82 -11.46 -0.33
C GLY A 163 16.67 -9.98 -0.65
N TYR A 164 15.54 -9.62 -1.23
CA TYR A 164 15.19 -8.22 -1.48
C TYR A 164 13.70 -8.00 -1.27
N LEU A 165 13.35 -6.84 -0.72
CA LEU A 165 11.98 -6.35 -0.64
C LEU A 165 11.87 -5.03 -1.41
N ILE A 166 10.68 -4.73 -1.93
CA ILE A 166 10.33 -3.44 -2.49
C ILE A 166 9.16 -2.87 -1.72
N ALA A 167 9.35 -1.69 -1.11
CA ALA A 167 8.42 -1.16 -0.14
C ALA A 167 8.08 -2.24 0.92
N ASP A 168 6.84 -2.74 0.95
CA ASP A 168 6.36 -3.75 1.91
C ASP A 168 6.27 -5.17 1.32
N ARG A 169 6.66 -5.37 0.06
CA ARG A 169 6.54 -6.65 -0.64
C ARG A 169 7.89 -7.32 -0.81
N VAL A 170 8.01 -8.57 -0.40
CA VAL A 170 9.17 -9.40 -0.67
C VAL A 170 9.22 -9.74 -2.16
N LEU A 171 10.29 -9.31 -2.83
CA LEU A 171 10.60 -9.67 -4.22
C LEU A 171 11.23 -11.04 -4.31
N ARG A 172 12.13 -11.33 -3.39
CA ARG A 172 12.84 -12.59 -3.27
C ARG A 172 13.23 -12.80 -1.81
N PRO A 173 12.88 -13.93 -1.18
CA PRO A 173 13.34 -14.24 0.18
C PRO A 173 14.86 -14.43 0.21
N ALA A 174 15.46 -14.22 1.36
CA ALA A 174 16.85 -14.58 1.58
C ALA A 174 16.99 -16.10 1.70
N LEU A 175 17.91 -16.70 0.94
CA LEU A 175 18.23 -18.12 1.08
C LEU A 175 19.18 -18.30 2.25
N VAL A 176 18.74 -19.04 3.25
CA VAL A 176 19.49 -19.20 4.52
C VAL A 176 19.66 -20.67 4.89
N THR A 177 20.68 -20.93 5.68
CA THR A 177 20.85 -22.16 6.42
C THR A 177 20.43 -21.90 7.86
N VAL A 178 19.66 -22.81 8.47
CA VAL A 178 19.15 -22.66 9.83
C VAL A 178 19.74 -23.71 10.78
N ALA A 179 19.81 -23.37 12.08
CA ALA A 179 20.27 -24.28 13.10
C ALA A 179 19.25 -25.38 13.37
N ALA A 180 19.73 -26.62 13.47
CA ALA A 180 18.94 -27.78 13.87
C ALA A 180 18.41 -27.64 15.29
N PRO A 181 17.23 -28.20 15.60
CA PRO A 181 16.83 -28.43 16.98
C PRO A 181 17.85 -29.34 17.66
N LYS A 182 18.18 -29.02 18.94
CA LYS A 182 19.05 -29.87 19.78
C LYS A 182 18.29 -31.10 20.26
#